data_ddd99f031253b48de78f31d7cf638835
#
_entry.id   ddd99f031253b48de78f31d7cf638835
#
_cell.length_a   1.000
_cell.length_b   1.000
_cell.length_c   1.000
_cell.angle_alpha   90.00
_cell.angle_beta   90.00
_cell.angle_gamma   90.00
#
_symmetry.space_group_name_H-M   'P 1'
#
loop_
_entity.id
_entity.type
_entity.pdbx_description
1 polymer ?
#
loop_
_entity_poly.entity_id
_entity_poly.type
_entity_poly.pdbx_seq_one_letter_code
_entity_poly.pdbx_strand_id
1 'polypeptide(L)'
;MDTRHIKINDYDYNLPEKRIAKFPLANRDHSKLLIYKHGDISEDVFYNLPNYLPKQSLMVFNNTKVIQARIHFRKETGALIEIFLMEPVSPSDYELMFQTKGHCSWLCMVGNLKKWKEGRLKRYFEIAGKSLTLSASLHKEKTNQGSTGTNYWIDFDWDNDNVNFAEILEVIGELPIPPYLNRETQDSDKQTYQTVYSKIKGSVAAPTAGLHFTNEVLHAIDVHGIEREELTLHVGAGTFKPVKSEEINQHEMHTEYIVVHRHTLINLLKYGCNAIAVGTTSVRTLESLYYIGVKLEQNPDASEDEFHVNQWEPYEQSHDGDLVKDITAERALQNIINWLDKSDVKVLHGSTQIIIAPGYKYKIVKMLITNFHQPQSTLLLLVSAFVNGDWKCIYDYALTHDFRFLSYGDSSLLIP
;
A
#
# COMPACT_ATOMS: atom_id res chain seq x y z
N MET A 1 15.50 8.42 -22.17
CA MET A 1 14.04 8.73 -22.06
C MET A 1 13.88 9.56 -20.82
N ASP A 2 13.25 10.72 -20.89
CA ASP A 2 12.98 11.50 -19.69
C ASP A 2 11.72 10.90 -19.01
N THR A 3 11.91 10.26 -17.86
CA THR A 3 10.86 9.56 -17.13
C THR A 3 9.68 10.47 -16.78
N ARG A 4 9.92 11.77 -16.54
CA ARG A 4 8.87 12.74 -16.18
C ARG A 4 7.85 12.96 -17.30
N HIS A 5 8.25 12.77 -18.55
CA HIS A 5 7.42 12.99 -19.75
C HIS A 5 6.81 11.70 -20.33
N ILE A 6 6.76 10.63 -19.54
CA ILE A 6 6.05 9.41 -19.94
C ILE A 6 4.55 9.72 -20.05
N LYS A 7 3.97 9.39 -21.21
CA LYS A 7 2.52 9.50 -21.44
C LYS A 7 1.82 8.28 -20.87
N ILE A 8 0.85 8.51 -19.98
CA ILE A 8 0.13 7.40 -19.35
C ILE A 8 -0.64 6.55 -20.35
N ASN A 9 -1.06 7.13 -21.46
CA ASN A 9 -1.76 6.42 -22.54
C ASN A 9 -0.89 5.35 -23.24
N ASP A 10 0.45 5.44 -23.16
CA ASP A 10 1.34 4.39 -23.69
C ASP A 10 1.27 3.10 -22.85
N TYR A 11 0.66 3.19 -21.65
CA TYR A 11 0.43 2.10 -20.70
C TYR A 11 -1.05 1.72 -20.61
N ASP A 12 -1.74 1.86 -21.74
CA ASP A 12 -3.12 1.45 -21.90
C ASP A 12 -3.22 0.05 -22.53
N TYR A 13 -4.23 -0.69 -22.13
CA TYR A 13 -4.60 -1.98 -22.73
C TYR A 13 -6.09 -2.25 -22.52
N ASN A 14 -6.68 -3.01 -23.40
CA ASN A 14 -8.11 -3.35 -23.30
C ASN A 14 -8.34 -4.41 -22.22
N LEU A 15 -8.85 -4.00 -21.04
CA LEU A 15 -9.24 -4.90 -19.95
C LEU A 15 -10.76 -5.16 -20.02
N PRO A 16 -11.21 -6.30 -20.52
CA PRO A 16 -12.64 -6.62 -20.52
C PRO A 16 -13.17 -6.82 -19.10
N GLU A 17 -14.35 -6.27 -18.79
CA GLU A 17 -14.96 -6.40 -17.46
C GLU A 17 -15.07 -7.87 -16.97
N LYS A 18 -15.32 -8.81 -17.88
CA LYS A 18 -15.37 -10.25 -17.57
C LYS A 18 -14.06 -10.84 -17.05
N ARG A 19 -12.92 -10.14 -17.24
CA ARG A 19 -11.61 -10.52 -16.72
C ARG A 19 -11.35 -10.01 -15.31
N ILE A 20 -12.13 -9.04 -14.85
CA ILE A 20 -12.01 -8.51 -13.49
C ILE A 20 -12.67 -9.50 -12.52
N ALA A 21 -11.86 -10.09 -11.64
CA ALA A 21 -12.36 -11.00 -10.62
C ALA A 21 -13.07 -10.21 -9.52
N LYS A 22 -14.38 -10.32 -9.44
CA LYS A 22 -15.21 -9.63 -8.42
C LYS A 22 -15.15 -10.29 -7.05
N PHE A 23 -14.78 -11.57 -6.99
CA PHE A 23 -14.66 -12.38 -5.79
C PHE A 23 -13.41 -13.26 -5.83
N PRO A 24 -12.84 -13.61 -4.67
CA PRO A 24 -11.74 -14.56 -4.61
C PRO A 24 -12.22 -15.97 -5.01
N LEU A 25 -11.27 -16.85 -5.33
CA LEU A 25 -11.53 -18.28 -5.39
C LEU A 25 -11.82 -18.83 -3.98
N ALA A 26 -12.55 -19.93 -3.90
CA ALA A 26 -12.79 -20.64 -2.65
C ALA A 26 -11.46 -21.04 -1.97
N ASN A 27 -10.52 -21.57 -2.76
CA ASN A 27 -9.14 -21.80 -2.36
C ASN A 27 -8.29 -20.74 -3.05
N ARG A 28 -7.81 -19.73 -2.30
CA ARG A 28 -7.14 -18.57 -2.84
C ARG A 28 -5.79 -18.88 -3.52
N ASP A 29 -5.11 -19.94 -3.11
CA ASP A 29 -3.86 -20.44 -3.67
C ASP A 29 -4.04 -21.28 -4.95
N HIS A 30 -5.28 -21.57 -5.35
CA HIS A 30 -5.60 -22.17 -6.64
C HIS A 30 -5.73 -21.13 -7.78
N SER A 31 -5.41 -19.86 -7.53
CA SER A 31 -5.28 -18.88 -8.60
C SER A 31 -4.16 -19.27 -9.57
N LYS A 32 -4.25 -18.83 -10.81
CA LYS A 32 -3.17 -19.02 -11.77
C LYS A 32 -1.95 -18.19 -11.36
N LEU A 33 -0.77 -18.69 -11.68
CA LEU A 33 0.51 -18.02 -11.54
C LEU A 33 1.15 -17.88 -12.91
N LEU A 34 1.29 -16.66 -13.42
CA LEU A 34 2.12 -16.38 -14.57
C LEU A 34 3.57 -16.25 -14.10
N ILE A 35 4.50 -16.95 -14.74
CA ILE A 35 5.93 -16.85 -14.47
C ILE A 35 6.58 -16.18 -15.69
N TYR A 36 7.11 -14.97 -15.48
CA TYR A 36 8.00 -14.29 -16.41
C TYR A 36 9.43 -14.42 -15.92
N LYS A 37 10.29 -15.02 -16.73
CA LYS A 37 11.69 -15.22 -16.38
C LYS A 37 12.58 -14.94 -17.59
N HIS A 38 13.34 -13.84 -17.53
CA HIS A 38 14.33 -13.44 -18.55
C HIS A 38 13.78 -13.42 -19.98
N GLY A 39 12.53 -13.00 -20.17
CA GLY A 39 11.85 -12.95 -21.47
C GLY A 39 10.92 -14.15 -21.76
N ASP A 40 11.10 -15.27 -21.05
CA ASP A 40 10.23 -16.44 -21.21
C ASP A 40 8.99 -16.33 -20.31
N ILE A 41 7.82 -16.73 -20.86
CA ILE A 41 6.56 -16.74 -20.13
C ILE A 41 6.05 -18.18 -20.03
N SER A 42 5.67 -18.58 -18.83
CA SER A 42 5.00 -19.84 -18.53
C SER A 42 3.88 -19.64 -17.50
N GLU A 43 3.07 -20.67 -17.27
CA GLU A 43 2.00 -20.62 -16.27
C GLU A 43 1.96 -21.86 -15.40
N ASP A 44 1.50 -21.67 -14.16
CA ASP A 44 1.25 -22.73 -13.19
C ASP A 44 0.10 -22.28 -12.25
N VAL A 45 -0.08 -22.95 -11.15
CA VAL A 45 -1.01 -22.60 -10.08
C VAL A 45 -0.20 -22.04 -8.90
N PHE A 46 -0.77 -21.05 -8.19
CA PHE A 46 -0.05 -20.30 -7.18
C PHE A 46 0.52 -21.16 -6.03
N TYR A 47 -0.14 -22.24 -5.64
CA TYR A 47 0.39 -23.13 -4.58
C TYR A 47 1.74 -23.77 -4.96
N ASN A 48 2.12 -23.80 -6.25
CA ASN A 48 3.42 -24.25 -6.73
C ASN A 48 4.50 -23.17 -6.71
N LEU A 49 4.18 -21.94 -6.28
CA LEU A 49 5.11 -20.81 -6.21
C LEU A 49 6.48 -21.18 -5.61
N PRO A 50 6.59 -21.95 -4.50
CA PRO A 50 7.89 -22.27 -3.89
C PRO A 50 8.86 -22.95 -4.85
N ASN A 51 8.38 -23.69 -5.86
CA ASN A 51 9.21 -24.41 -6.83
C ASN A 51 9.98 -23.48 -7.78
N TYR A 52 9.54 -22.23 -7.92
CA TYR A 52 10.10 -21.23 -8.83
C TYR A 52 11.04 -20.26 -8.11
N LEU A 53 11.15 -20.34 -6.81
CA LEU A 53 11.92 -19.42 -5.99
C LEU A 53 13.30 -20.01 -5.63
N PRO A 54 14.35 -19.19 -5.61
CA PRO A 54 15.67 -19.66 -5.21
C PRO A 54 15.70 -19.99 -3.71
N LYS A 55 16.35 -21.10 -3.37
CA LYS A 55 16.65 -21.43 -1.99
C LYS A 55 17.57 -20.38 -1.36
N GLN A 56 17.53 -20.26 -0.04
CA GLN A 56 18.34 -19.27 0.68
C GLN A 56 18.13 -17.84 0.18
N SER A 57 16.88 -17.47 0.01
CA SER A 57 16.45 -16.13 -0.39
C SER A 57 15.58 -15.48 0.70
N LEU A 58 15.35 -14.18 0.58
CA LEU A 58 14.55 -13.40 1.50
C LEU A 58 13.29 -12.91 0.80
N MET A 59 12.12 -13.29 1.31
CA MET A 59 10.83 -12.83 0.83
C MET A 59 10.24 -11.81 1.82
N VAL A 60 9.80 -10.66 1.30
CA VAL A 60 9.34 -9.53 2.13
C VAL A 60 7.88 -9.20 1.84
N PHE A 61 7.10 -9.13 2.92
CA PHE A 61 5.65 -8.95 2.91
C PHE A 61 5.24 -7.63 3.56
N ASN A 62 4.16 -7.04 3.08
CA ASN A 62 3.49 -5.95 3.79
C ASN A 62 2.44 -6.56 4.73
N ASN A 63 2.62 -6.42 6.04
CA ASN A 63 1.77 -7.03 7.09
C ASN A 63 0.59 -6.15 7.52
N THR A 64 0.32 -5.08 6.78
CA THR A 64 -0.78 -4.18 7.11
C THR A 64 -2.13 -4.88 7.04
N LYS A 65 -3.05 -4.47 7.93
CA LYS A 65 -4.42 -4.95 8.01
C LYS A 65 -5.40 -3.85 7.59
N VAL A 66 -6.35 -4.19 6.71
CA VAL A 66 -7.38 -3.25 6.26
C VAL A 66 -8.35 -2.97 7.39
N ILE A 67 -8.64 -1.68 7.58
CA ILE A 67 -9.62 -1.20 8.55
C ILE A 67 -10.98 -0.95 7.89
N GLN A 68 -12.03 -0.92 8.69
CA GLN A 68 -13.38 -0.59 8.24
C GLN A 68 -13.51 0.94 8.12
N ALA A 69 -12.86 1.52 7.12
CA ALA A 69 -12.63 2.95 7.00
C ALA A 69 -13.83 3.76 6.50
N ARG A 70 -14.96 3.13 6.14
CA ARG A 70 -16.18 3.82 5.71
C ARG A 70 -17.17 3.91 6.84
N ILE A 71 -17.61 5.11 7.19
CA ILE A 71 -18.61 5.35 8.23
C ILE A 71 -19.81 6.07 7.60
N HIS A 72 -21.00 5.52 7.77
CA HIS A 72 -22.23 6.12 7.29
C HIS A 72 -22.99 6.82 8.42
N PHE A 73 -23.35 8.06 8.21
CA PHE A 73 -24.22 8.86 9.07
C PHE A 73 -25.53 9.16 8.35
N ARG A 74 -26.65 9.04 9.05
CA ARG A 74 -27.96 9.41 8.54
C ARG A 74 -28.47 10.65 9.27
N LYS A 75 -28.72 11.71 8.54
CA LYS A 75 -29.34 12.92 9.10
C LYS A 75 -30.81 12.69 9.40
N GLU A 76 -31.39 13.52 10.26
CA GLU A 76 -32.85 13.53 10.55
C GLU A 76 -33.68 13.71 9.27
N THR A 77 -33.18 14.44 8.29
CA THR A 77 -33.78 14.60 6.95
C THR A 77 -33.74 13.34 6.08
N GLY A 78 -33.17 12.22 6.58
CA GLY A 78 -32.98 10.98 5.85
C GLY A 78 -31.74 10.95 4.94
N ALA A 79 -31.03 12.08 4.78
CA ALA A 79 -29.84 12.12 3.92
C ALA A 79 -28.71 11.27 4.47
N LEU A 80 -28.15 10.39 3.63
CA LEU A 80 -26.97 9.58 3.95
C LEU A 80 -25.72 10.40 3.62
N ILE A 81 -24.81 10.48 4.61
CA ILE A 81 -23.47 11.06 4.49
C ILE A 81 -22.48 9.94 4.71
N GLU A 82 -21.58 9.71 3.76
CA GLU A 82 -20.48 8.77 3.88
C GLU A 82 -19.22 9.53 4.28
N ILE A 83 -18.53 9.09 5.33
CA ILE A 83 -17.21 9.60 5.69
C ILE A 83 -16.21 8.46 5.48
N PHE A 84 -15.21 8.71 4.65
CA PHE A 84 -14.16 7.75 4.33
C PHE A 84 -12.84 8.24 4.92
N LEU A 85 -12.33 7.50 5.92
CA LEU A 85 -11.07 7.78 6.61
C LEU A 85 -9.90 7.63 5.65
N MET A 86 -9.01 8.63 5.61
CA MET A 86 -7.85 8.65 4.71
C MET A 86 -6.54 8.57 5.49
N GLU A 87 -6.32 9.56 6.36
CA GLU A 87 -5.09 9.72 7.13
C GLU A 87 -5.42 10.20 8.55
N PRO A 88 -4.74 9.69 9.59
CA PRO A 88 -4.88 10.18 10.94
C PRO A 88 -4.25 11.56 11.07
N VAL A 89 -4.88 12.45 11.84
CA VAL A 89 -4.40 13.83 12.05
C VAL A 89 -4.04 14.08 13.51
N SER A 90 -4.91 13.70 14.42
CA SER A 90 -4.65 13.87 15.87
C SER A 90 -5.24 12.69 16.66
N PRO A 91 -4.38 11.82 17.19
CA PRO A 91 -2.94 11.70 16.96
C PRO A 91 -2.61 11.32 15.50
N SER A 92 -1.41 11.62 15.00
CA SER A 92 -0.98 11.32 13.63
C SER A 92 -0.44 9.90 13.46
N ASP A 93 -0.02 9.26 14.53
CA ASP A 93 0.40 7.87 14.53
C ASP A 93 -0.80 6.92 14.45
N TYR A 94 -0.73 5.91 13.57
CA TYR A 94 -1.83 4.98 13.33
C TYR A 94 -2.15 4.10 14.53
N GLU A 95 -1.15 3.60 15.26
CA GLU A 95 -1.37 2.73 16.42
C GLU A 95 -1.99 3.51 17.57
N LEU A 96 -1.48 4.70 17.84
CA LEU A 96 -2.04 5.59 18.85
C LEU A 96 -3.46 6.02 18.48
N MET A 97 -3.69 6.34 17.20
CA MET A 97 -5.01 6.73 16.68
C MET A 97 -6.08 5.68 16.99
N PHE A 98 -5.79 4.40 16.74
CA PHE A 98 -6.74 3.32 16.99
C PHE A 98 -6.98 3.02 18.47
N GLN A 99 -6.02 3.38 19.33
CA GLN A 99 -6.13 3.26 20.79
C GLN A 99 -6.77 4.48 21.44
N THR A 100 -6.96 5.57 20.70
CA THR A 100 -7.51 6.82 21.22
C THR A 100 -8.92 6.63 21.74
N LYS A 101 -9.25 7.34 22.83
CA LYS A 101 -10.53 7.30 23.53
C LYS A 101 -11.17 8.69 23.58
N GLY A 102 -12.48 8.73 23.42
CA GLY A 102 -13.30 9.92 23.55
C GLY A 102 -13.24 10.89 22.38
N HIS A 103 -12.08 11.10 21.76
CA HIS A 103 -11.89 12.06 20.66
C HIS A 103 -10.75 11.67 19.73
N CYS A 104 -10.91 11.90 18.41
CA CYS A 104 -9.82 11.85 17.44
C CYS A 104 -10.17 12.68 16.19
N SER A 105 -9.14 12.99 15.37
CA SER A 105 -9.30 13.75 14.14
C SER A 105 -8.67 13.03 12.94
N TRP A 106 -9.38 13.01 11.83
CA TRP A 106 -8.96 12.37 10.59
C TRP A 106 -9.11 13.28 9.38
N LEU A 107 -8.20 13.14 8.42
CA LEU A 107 -8.40 13.63 7.07
C LEU A 107 -9.28 12.63 6.33
N CYS A 108 -10.41 13.09 5.77
CA CYS A 108 -11.45 12.23 5.22
C CYS A 108 -11.92 12.70 3.84
N MET A 109 -12.36 11.77 3.00
CA MET A 109 -13.29 12.10 1.92
C MET A 109 -14.72 12.04 2.43
N VAL A 110 -15.59 12.93 1.90
CA VAL A 110 -16.99 13.00 2.34
C VAL A 110 -17.91 12.88 1.14
N GLY A 111 -18.69 11.79 1.10
CA GLY A 111 -19.75 11.58 0.16
C GLY A 111 -21.01 12.42 0.54
N ASN A 112 -21.68 12.99 -0.47
CA ASN A 112 -22.86 13.85 -0.28
C ASN A 112 -22.62 15.09 0.61
N LEU A 113 -21.41 15.64 0.64
CA LEU A 113 -21.05 16.80 1.46
C LEU A 113 -22.01 17.98 1.29
N LYS A 114 -22.54 18.20 0.08
CA LYS A 114 -23.53 19.27 -0.20
C LYS A 114 -24.76 19.19 0.72
N LYS A 115 -25.05 18.01 1.28
CA LYS A 115 -26.15 17.77 2.24
C LYS A 115 -25.72 17.94 3.69
N TRP A 116 -24.40 18.10 3.94
CA TRP A 116 -23.84 18.35 5.27
C TRP A 116 -23.16 19.73 5.31
N LYS A 117 -23.97 20.77 5.42
CA LYS A 117 -23.47 22.16 5.41
C LYS A 117 -23.00 22.63 6.78
N GLU A 118 -23.69 22.21 7.83
CA GLU A 118 -23.44 22.65 9.21
C GLU A 118 -23.92 21.59 10.22
N GLY A 119 -23.40 21.71 11.46
CA GLY A 119 -23.79 20.90 12.58
C GLY A 119 -23.02 19.60 12.71
N ARG A 120 -23.27 18.91 13.83
CA ARG A 120 -22.68 17.61 14.11
C ARG A 120 -23.57 16.51 13.53
N LEU A 121 -22.96 15.56 12.83
CA LEU A 121 -23.61 14.28 12.52
C LEU A 121 -23.56 13.39 13.75
N LYS A 122 -24.59 12.58 13.96
CA LYS A 122 -24.66 11.61 15.07
C LYS A 122 -25.02 10.23 14.55
N ARG A 123 -24.39 9.21 15.10
CA ARG A 123 -24.73 7.81 14.89
C ARG A 123 -24.83 7.11 16.23
N TYR A 124 -25.97 6.46 16.46
CA TYR A 124 -26.24 5.68 17.66
C TYR A 124 -25.98 4.20 17.36
N PHE A 125 -25.32 3.50 18.26
CA PHE A 125 -24.97 2.09 18.12
C PHE A 125 -24.71 1.48 19.49
N GLU A 126 -24.51 0.16 19.55
CA GLU A 126 -24.24 -0.57 20.79
C GLU A 126 -22.91 -1.31 20.71
N ILE A 127 -22.12 -1.26 21.79
CA ILE A 127 -20.93 -2.08 22.00
C ILE A 127 -21.08 -2.77 23.37
N ALA A 128 -20.95 -4.11 23.37
CA ALA A 128 -21.03 -4.93 24.58
C ALA A 128 -22.28 -4.61 25.47
N GLY A 129 -23.45 -4.37 24.85
CA GLY A 129 -24.68 -4.05 25.52
C GLY A 129 -24.79 -2.63 26.07
N LYS A 130 -23.89 -1.74 25.73
CA LYS A 130 -23.94 -0.31 26.08
C LYS A 130 -24.21 0.53 24.84
N SER A 131 -25.18 1.42 24.92
CA SER A 131 -25.50 2.38 23.87
C SER A 131 -24.45 3.48 23.86
N LEU A 132 -23.93 3.82 22.67
CA LEU A 132 -22.96 4.87 22.43
C LEU A 132 -23.43 5.78 21.30
N THR A 133 -22.89 7.01 21.34
CA THR A 133 -23.10 7.99 20.27
C THR A 133 -21.75 8.41 19.70
N LEU A 134 -21.51 8.14 18.40
CA LEU A 134 -20.43 8.75 17.67
C LEU A 134 -20.93 10.04 17.02
N SER A 135 -20.22 11.14 17.26
CA SER A 135 -20.47 12.43 16.61
C SER A 135 -19.33 12.74 15.63
N ALA A 136 -19.65 13.33 14.49
CA ALA A 136 -18.66 13.84 13.52
C ALA A 136 -18.92 15.32 13.23
N SER A 137 -17.87 16.13 13.20
CA SER A 137 -17.92 17.56 12.86
C SER A 137 -16.81 17.96 11.88
N LEU A 138 -17.13 18.89 10.97
CA LEU A 138 -16.15 19.49 10.07
C LEU A 138 -15.29 20.48 10.86
N HIS A 139 -13.96 20.36 10.77
CA HIS A 139 -13.04 21.31 11.39
C HIS A 139 -13.06 22.63 10.62
N LYS A 140 -13.41 23.73 11.31
CA LYS A 140 -13.72 25.03 10.66
C LYS A 140 -12.51 25.74 10.06
N GLU A 141 -11.30 25.47 10.56
CA GLU A 141 -10.11 26.27 10.22
C GLU A 141 -9.22 25.69 9.10
N LYS A 142 -9.44 24.49 8.62
CA LYS A 142 -8.51 23.80 7.70
C LYS A 142 -9.20 23.05 6.54
N THR A 143 -10.12 23.69 5.85
CA THR A 143 -10.76 23.11 4.65
C THR A 143 -9.91 23.16 3.37
N ASN A 144 -8.67 23.71 3.42
CA ASN A 144 -7.86 24.00 2.22
C ASN A 144 -6.37 23.66 2.32
N GLN A 145 -5.97 22.60 3.03
CA GLN A 145 -4.56 22.16 3.04
C GLN A 145 -4.40 20.74 2.50
N GLY A 146 -4.77 20.54 1.23
CA GLY A 146 -4.40 19.40 0.42
C GLY A 146 -4.54 19.80 -1.02
N SER A 147 -3.54 19.64 -1.83
CA SER A 147 -3.41 20.10 -3.21
C SER A 147 -4.48 19.57 -4.18
N THR A 148 -5.48 18.82 -3.73
CA THR A 148 -6.55 18.26 -4.57
C THR A 148 -7.97 18.46 -4.06
N GLY A 149 -8.24 19.44 -3.23
CA GLY A 149 -9.59 20.03 -3.01
C GLY A 149 -10.76 19.12 -2.56
N THR A 150 -10.54 17.85 -2.20
CA THR A 150 -11.60 16.89 -1.88
C THR A 150 -11.49 16.24 -0.50
N ASN A 151 -10.46 16.57 0.28
CA ASN A 151 -10.27 16.01 1.61
C ASN A 151 -10.66 17.03 2.68
N TYR A 152 -11.30 16.55 3.73
CA TYR A 152 -11.84 17.34 4.83
C TYR A 152 -11.32 16.83 6.16
N TRP A 153 -10.91 17.74 7.03
CA TRP A 153 -10.57 17.41 8.39
C TRP A 153 -11.86 17.21 9.20
N ILE A 154 -12.03 16.00 9.77
CA ILE A 154 -13.21 15.61 10.54
C ILE A 154 -12.77 15.28 11.97
N ASP A 155 -13.43 15.90 12.92
CA ASP A 155 -13.32 15.58 14.34
C ASP A 155 -14.42 14.57 14.70
N PHE A 156 -14.00 13.47 15.34
CA PHE A 156 -14.88 12.45 15.90
C PHE A 156 -14.87 12.52 17.42
N ASP A 157 -16.06 12.56 18.02
CA ASP A 157 -16.25 12.52 19.46
C ASP A 157 -17.23 11.40 19.82
N TRP A 158 -16.98 10.70 20.93
CA TRP A 158 -17.90 9.70 21.47
C TRP A 158 -17.98 9.72 22.97
N ASP A 159 -19.10 9.24 23.51
CA ASP A 159 -19.54 9.43 24.90
C ASP A 159 -19.10 8.29 25.85
N ASN A 160 -18.03 7.55 25.52
CA ASN A 160 -17.52 6.47 26.37
C ASN A 160 -15.99 6.33 26.30
N ASP A 161 -15.31 6.74 27.38
CA ASP A 161 -13.85 6.70 27.50
C ASP A 161 -13.27 5.27 27.68
N ASN A 162 -14.09 4.25 27.82
CA ASN A 162 -13.63 2.86 27.88
C ASN A 162 -13.56 2.19 26.50
N VAL A 163 -14.10 2.84 25.45
CA VAL A 163 -14.12 2.34 24.09
C VAL A 163 -13.13 3.13 23.26
N ASN A 164 -12.25 2.42 22.55
CA ASN A 164 -11.31 3.04 21.64
C ASN A 164 -11.86 3.16 20.21
N PHE A 165 -11.19 3.95 19.37
CA PHE A 165 -11.69 4.21 18.02
C PHE A 165 -11.70 2.96 17.13
N ALA A 166 -10.76 2.02 17.34
CA ALA A 166 -10.73 0.76 16.59
C ALA A 166 -11.99 -0.09 16.87
N GLU A 167 -12.45 -0.16 18.13
CA GLU A 167 -13.67 -0.90 18.52
C GLU A 167 -14.91 -0.27 17.88
N ILE A 168 -14.97 1.05 17.78
CA ILE A 168 -16.04 1.76 17.09
C ILE A 168 -16.07 1.36 15.61
N LEU A 169 -14.91 1.42 14.93
CA LEU A 169 -14.81 1.06 13.50
C LEU A 169 -15.20 -0.41 13.25
N GLU A 170 -14.89 -1.33 14.16
CA GLU A 170 -15.26 -2.73 14.03
C GLU A 170 -16.78 -2.95 14.07
N VAL A 171 -17.52 -2.09 14.78
CA VAL A 171 -18.97 -2.21 14.92
C VAL A 171 -19.74 -1.47 13.82
N ILE A 172 -19.33 -0.22 13.53
CA ILE A 172 -20.11 0.64 12.64
C ILE A 172 -19.44 0.93 11.30
N GLY A 173 -18.16 0.63 11.17
CA GLY A 173 -17.44 0.84 9.93
C GLY A 173 -17.75 -0.23 8.89
N GLU A 174 -17.54 0.12 7.63
CA GLU A 174 -17.59 -0.80 6.50
C GLU A 174 -16.22 -0.92 5.87
N LEU A 175 -15.85 -2.12 5.47
CA LEU A 175 -14.58 -2.38 4.81
C LEU A 175 -14.60 -1.75 3.40
N PRO A 176 -13.64 -0.90 3.06
CA PRO A 176 -13.55 -0.35 1.71
C PRO A 176 -13.01 -1.41 0.74
N ILE A 177 -13.82 -1.77 -0.25
CA ILE A 177 -13.35 -2.57 -1.38
C ILE A 177 -13.06 -1.68 -2.58
N PRO A 178 -12.15 -2.09 -3.50
CA PRO A 178 -11.82 -1.29 -4.66
C PRO A 178 -13.03 -1.00 -5.55
N PRO A 179 -13.19 0.25 -6.05
CA PRO A 179 -14.35 0.63 -6.87
C PRO A 179 -14.52 -0.17 -8.16
N TYR A 180 -13.44 -0.68 -8.75
CA TYR A 180 -13.48 -1.48 -9.98
C TYR A 180 -14.11 -2.87 -9.80
N LEU A 181 -14.31 -3.32 -8.55
CA LEU A 181 -15.08 -4.55 -8.29
C LEU A 181 -16.57 -4.36 -8.64
N ASN A 182 -17.03 -3.11 -8.70
CA ASN A 182 -18.38 -2.73 -9.12
C ASN A 182 -19.48 -3.56 -8.42
N ARG A 183 -19.36 -3.70 -7.10
CA ARG A 183 -20.31 -4.35 -6.20
C ARG A 183 -20.25 -3.73 -4.82
N GLU A 184 -21.28 -3.99 -4.02
CA GLU A 184 -21.29 -3.63 -2.62
C GLU A 184 -20.37 -4.54 -1.79
N THR A 185 -19.90 -4.02 -0.66
CA THR A 185 -19.14 -4.78 0.34
C THR A 185 -20.05 -5.84 0.98
N GLN A 186 -19.51 -7.04 1.18
CA GLN A 186 -20.17 -8.14 1.86
C GLN A 186 -19.43 -8.46 3.16
N ASP A 187 -20.11 -9.09 4.12
CA ASP A 187 -19.49 -9.49 5.39
C ASP A 187 -18.29 -10.43 5.19
N SER A 188 -18.33 -11.26 4.16
CA SER A 188 -17.21 -12.12 3.78
C SER A 188 -15.95 -11.34 3.41
N ASP A 189 -16.06 -10.10 2.93
CA ASP A 189 -14.90 -9.27 2.57
C ASP A 189 -14.04 -8.93 3.80
N LYS A 190 -14.62 -8.89 5.01
CA LYS A 190 -13.88 -8.70 6.26
C LYS A 190 -12.77 -9.75 6.45
N GLN A 191 -12.92 -10.93 5.87
CA GLN A 191 -11.96 -12.03 5.91
C GLN A 191 -11.23 -12.20 4.58
N THR A 192 -11.95 -12.11 3.45
CA THR A 192 -11.38 -12.41 2.14
C THR A 192 -10.53 -11.27 1.57
N TYR A 193 -10.78 -10.01 1.99
CA TYR A 193 -9.95 -8.86 1.62
C TYR A 193 -8.86 -8.57 2.66
N GLN A 194 -8.30 -9.63 3.26
CA GLN A 194 -7.19 -9.61 4.20
C GLN A 194 -6.18 -10.70 3.84
N THR A 195 -4.91 -10.42 4.06
CA THR A 195 -3.86 -11.46 3.95
C THR A 195 -3.84 -12.32 5.22
N VAL A 196 -3.40 -13.57 5.10
CA VAL A 196 -3.30 -14.48 6.25
C VAL A 196 -2.25 -14.07 7.28
N TYR A 197 -1.35 -13.15 6.90
CA TYR A 197 -0.28 -12.62 7.75
C TYR A 197 -0.53 -11.15 8.18
N SER A 198 -1.70 -10.57 7.88
CA SER A 198 -2.01 -9.19 8.28
C SER A 198 -2.09 -9.03 9.80
N LYS A 199 -1.39 -8.03 10.35
CA LYS A 199 -1.26 -7.78 11.79
C LYS A 199 -1.58 -6.34 12.17
N ILE A 200 -0.96 -5.38 11.49
CA ILE A 200 -0.94 -3.97 11.86
C ILE A 200 -2.12 -3.24 11.19
N LYS A 201 -3.10 -2.81 11.99
CA LYS A 201 -4.25 -2.03 11.50
C LYS A 201 -3.79 -0.66 10.98
N GLY A 202 -4.39 -0.16 9.89
CA GLY A 202 -4.10 1.20 9.40
C GLY A 202 -4.23 1.39 7.90
N SER A 203 -4.40 0.33 7.12
CA SER A 203 -4.60 0.44 5.68
C SER A 203 -6.08 0.51 5.30
N VAL A 204 -6.38 1.25 4.24
CA VAL A 204 -7.69 1.26 3.60
C VAL A 204 -7.76 0.33 2.39
N ALA A 205 -6.61 -0.19 1.93
CA ALA A 205 -6.54 -1.21 0.88
C ALA A 205 -5.64 -2.38 1.30
N ALA A 206 -6.00 -3.60 0.93
CA ALA A 206 -5.17 -4.76 1.16
C ALA A 206 -3.93 -4.78 0.24
N PRO A 207 -2.78 -5.32 0.70
CA PRO A 207 -1.67 -5.67 -0.17
C PRO A 207 -2.06 -6.91 -1.01
N THR A 208 -2.77 -6.68 -2.12
CA THR A 208 -3.57 -7.68 -2.83
C THR A 208 -2.77 -8.86 -3.38
N ALA A 209 -1.49 -8.67 -3.69
CA ALA A 209 -0.60 -9.78 -4.06
C ALA A 209 -0.46 -10.83 -2.93
N GLY A 210 -0.67 -10.41 -1.69
CA GLY A 210 -0.67 -11.30 -0.53
C GLY A 210 -1.95 -12.12 -0.35
N LEU A 211 -3.02 -11.79 -1.06
CA LEU A 211 -4.30 -12.50 -0.93
C LEU A 211 -4.27 -13.93 -1.46
N HIS A 212 -3.29 -14.27 -2.30
CA HIS A 212 -3.10 -15.64 -2.82
C HIS A 212 -2.48 -16.58 -1.80
N PHE A 213 -1.76 -16.06 -0.81
CA PHE A 213 -1.07 -16.89 0.16
C PHE A 213 -2.05 -17.55 1.14
N THR A 214 -1.78 -18.82 1.43
CA THR A 214 -2.38 -19.62 2.50
C THR A 214 -1.29 -20.00 3.51
N ASN A 215 -1.68 -20.51 4.67
CA ASN A 215 -0.72 -21.01 5.65
C ASN A 215 0.10 -22.17 5.08
N GLU A 216 -0.51 -22.99 4.22
CA GLU A 216 0.13 -24.12 3.55
C GLU A 216 1.23 -23.65 2.60
N VAL A 217 0.96 -22.62 1.77
CA VAL A 217 1.98 -22.02 0.88
C VAL A 217 3.10 -21.36 1.69
N LEU A 218 2.76 -20.63 2.77
CA LEU A 218 3.78 -20.06 3.65
C LEU A 218 4.66 -21.11 4.29
N HIS A 219 4.08 -22.23 4.76
CA HIS A 219 4.84 -23.35 5.30
C HIS A 219 5.73 -24.00 4.23
N ALA A 220 5.23 -24.19 3.02
CA ALA A 220 6.02 -24.72 1.91
C ALA A 220 7.21 -23.81 1.55
N ILE A 221 7.06 -22.49 1.62
CA ILE A 221 8.13 -21.50 1.47
C ILE A 221 9.21 -21.70 2.57
N ASP A 222 8.80 -21.83 3.83
CA ASP A 222 9.71 -22.07 4.95
C ASP A 222 10.50 -23.38 4.79
N VAL A 223 9.80 -24.46 4.40
CA VAL A 223 10.41 -25.78 4.14
C VAL A 223 11.38 -25.71 2.95
N HIS A 224 11.10 -24.87 1.96
CA HIS A 224 12.00 -24.67 0.82
C HIS A 224 13.29 -23.91 1.20
N GLY A 225 13.36 -23.36 2.42
CA GLY A 225 14.52 -22.62 2.93
C GLY A 225 14.54 -21.15 2.51
N ILE A 226 13.38 -20.55 2.32
CA ILE A 226 13.20 -19.12 2.04
C ILE A 226 12.85 -18.43 3.35
N GLU A 227 13.67 -17.47 3.77
CA GLU A 227 13.40 -16.66 4.96
C GLU A 227 12.34 -15.62 4.66
N ARG A 228 11.43 -15.37 5.62
CA ARG A 228 10.34 -14.41 5.47
C ARG A 228 10.52 -13.24 6.41
N GLU A 229 10.37 -12.03 5.89
CA GLU A 229 10.39 -10.78 6.63
C GLU A 229 9.11 -9.98 6.38
N GLU A 230 8.77 -9.16 7.35
CA GLU A 230 7.60 -8.30 7.29
C GLU A 230 8.04 -6.84 7.41
N LEU A 231 7.35 -5.99 6.68
CA LEU A 231 7.38 -4.55 6.83
C LEU A 231 5.93 -4.03 6.89
N THR A 232 5.74 -2.80 7.29
CA THR A 232 4.42 -2.16 7.27
C THR A 232 4.46 -0.96 6.32
N LEU A 233 3.53 -0.91 5.40
CA LEU A 233 3.18 0.28 4.65
C LEU A 233 1.67 0.48 4.76
N HIS A 234 1.26 1.61 5.31
CA HIS A 234 -0.15 1.97 5.41
C HIS A 234 -0.66 2.50 4.09
N VAL A 235 -1.43 1.67 3.39
CA VAL A 235 -1.96 2.01 2.06
C VAL A 235 -3.11 2.98 2.20
N GLY A 236 -2.95 4.18 1.65
CA GLY A 236 -4.00 5.19 1.58
C GLY A 236 -5.03 4.92 0.48
N ALA A 237 -6.20 5.56 0.57
CA ALA A 237 -7.27 5.42 -0.44
C ALA A 237 -6.90 5.99 -1.82
N GLY A 238 -5.82 6.74 -1.91
CA GLY A 238 -5.27 7.23 -3.17
C GLY A 238 -4.92 6.14 -4.18
N THR A 239 -4.56 4.96 -3.69
CA THR A 239 -4.23 3.78 -4.51
C THR A 239 -5.37 3.35 -5.46
N PHE A 240 -6.62 3.72 -5.16
CA PHE A 240 -7.77 3.41 -6.00
C PHE A 240 -8.04 4.46 -7.09
N LYS A 241 -7.33 5.59 -7.11
CA LYS A 241 -7.54 6.66 -8.09
C LYS A 241 -6.72 6.37 -9.36
N PRO A 242 -7.36 6.35 -10.55
CA PRO A 242 -6.61 6.26 -11.80
C PRO A 242 -5.82 7.54 -12.04
N VAL A 243 -4.72 7.45 -12.78
CA VAL A 243 -3.99 8.62 -13.28
C VAL A 243 -4.89 9.34 -14.28
N LYS A 244 -5.13 10.64 -14.06
CA LYS A 244 -6.00 11.46 -14.91
C LYS A 244 -5.23 12.43 -15.79
N SER A 245 -3.95 12.60 -15.53
CA SER A 245 -3.06 13.48 -16.29
C SER A 245 -2.58 12.81 -17.59
N GLU A 246 -2.25 13.59 -18.60
CA GLU A 246 -1.68 13.06 -19.84
C GLU A 246 -0.24 12.55 -19.62
N GLU A 247 0.56 13.32 -18.88
CA GLU A 247 1.94 12.95 -18.50
C GLU A 247 2.01 12.65 -17.00
N ILE A 248 2.91 11.74 -16.64
CA ILE A 248 3.03 11.29 -15.25
C ILE A 248 3.61 12.36 -14.31
N ASN A 249 4.31 13.39 -14.83
CA ASN A 249 4.81 14.52 -14.04
C ASN A 249 3.70 15.37 -13.41
N GLN A 250 2.50 15.32 -13.98
CA GLN A 250 1.31 16.04 -13.49
C GLN A 250 0.49 15.21 -12.48
N HIS A 251 0.87 13.95 -12.28
CA HIS A 251 0.23 13.08 -11.30
C HIS A 251 0.95 13.19 -9.96
N GLU A 252 0.21 13.51 -8.91
CA GLU A 252 0.73 13.57 -7.55
C GLU A 252 0.50 12.24 -6.83
N MET A 253 1.59 11.62 -6.38
CA MET A 253 1.54 10.43 -5.55
C MET A 253 1.15 10.79 -4.11
N HIS A 254 0.30 9.98 -3.51
CA HIS A 254 -0.02 10.13 -2.09
C HIS A 254 1.16 9.69 -1.22
N THR A 255 1.33 10.37 -0.08
CA THR A 255 2.26 9.95 0.96
C THR A 255 1.73 8.67 1.61
N GLU A 256 2.59 7.69 1.77
CA GLU A 256 2.32 6.46 2.50
C GLU A 256 3.38 6.28 3.59
N TYR A 257 2.92 5.97 4.81
CA TYR A 257 3.79 5.78 5.97
C TYR A 257 4.34 4.37 5.99
N ILE A 258 5.65 4.27 6.25
CA ILE A 258 6.38 3.00 6.28
C ILE A 258 6.97 2.78 7.68
N VAL A 259 6.94 1.52 8.11
CA VAL A 259 7.55 1.09 9.37
C VAL A 259 8.38 -0.17 9.09
N VAL A 260 9.67 -0.12 9.43
CA VAL A 260 10.60 -1.22 9.18
C VAL A 260 11.43 -1.50 10.43
N HIS A 261 11.42 -2.75 10.88
CA HIS A 261 12.20 -3.17 12.03
C HIS A 261 13.69 -3.31 11.69
N ARG A 262 14.55 -3.01 12.69
CA ARG A 262 16.01 -3.15 12.55
C ARG A 262 16.44 -4.56 12.12
N HIS A 263 15.78 -5.62 12.64
CA HIS A 263 16.12 -6.99 12.27
C HIS A 263 15.86 -7.26 10.77
N THR A 264 14.82 -6.68 10.18
CA THR A 264 14.53 -6.77 8.74
C THR A 264 15.66 -6.18 7.90
N LEU A 265 16.24 -5.03 8.33
CA LEU A 265 17.40 -4.42 7.67
C LEU A 265 18.64 -5.32 7.77
N ILE A 266 18.87 -5.96 8.92
CA ILE A 266 19.97 -6.91 9.11
C ILE A 266 19.79 -8.12 8.18
N ASN A 267 18.58 -8.65 8.07
CA ASN A 267 18.30 -9.77 7.19
C ASN A 267 18.43 -9.36 5.71
N LEU A 268 18.02 -8.17 5.31
CA LEU A 268 18.29 -7.65 3.97
C LEU A 268 19.82 -7.63 3.66
N LEU A 269 20.65 -7.15 4.60
CA LEU A 269 22.11 -7.20 4.45
C LEU A 269 22.64 -8.63 4.35
N LYS A 270 22.17 -9.56 5.21
CA LYS A 270 22.54 -10.98 5.20
C LYS A 270 22.30 -11.63 3.84
N TYR A 271 21.26 -11.20 3.13
CA TYR A 271 20.91 -11.68 1.78
C TYR A 271 21.43 -10.77 0.65
N GLY A 272 22.47 -9.96 0.93
CA GLY A 272 23.13 -9.10 -0.06
C GLY A 272 22.19 -8.07 -0.69
N CYS A 273 21.23 -7.57 0.07
CA CYS A 273 20.20 -6.63 -0.38
C CYS A 273 19.39 -7.13 -1.59
N ASN A 274 19.18 -8.46 -1.68
CA ASN A 274 18.39 -9.09 -2.73
C ASN A 274 17.09 -9.62 -2.14
N ALA A 275 15.98 -8.92 -2.39
CA ALA A 275 14.67 -9.28 -1.86
C ALA A 275 13.71 -9.78 -2.95
N ILE A 276 12.86 -10.75 -2.58
CA ILE A 276 11.65 -11.12 -3.30
C ILE A 276 10.53 -10.29 -2.69
N ALA A 277 10.00 -9.31 -3.40
CA ALA A 277 8.93 -8.47 -2.90
C ALA A 277 7.56 -9.09 -3.19
N VAL A 278 6.69 -9.14 -2.18
CA VAL A 278 5.29 -9.51 -2.34
C VAL A 278 4.44 -8.25 -2.38
N GLY A 279 3.99 -7.89 -3.58
CA GLY A 279 3.20 -6.70 -3.87
C GLY A 279 4.02 -5.43 -4.10
N THR A 280 3.41 -4.50 -4.82
CA THR A 280 3.99 -3.19 -5.15
C THR A 280 4.23 -2.31 -3.92
N THR A 281 3.48 -2.52 -2.84
CA THR A 281 3.69 -1.83 -1.55
C THR A 281 5.01 -2.23 -0.91
N SER A 282 5.35 -3.53 -0.91
CA SER A 282 6.65 -4.01 -0.45
C SER A 282 7.79 -3.48 -1.30
N VAL A 283 7.60 -3.42 -2.64
CA VAL A 283 8.57 -2.79 -3.55
C VAL A 283 8.83 -1.34 -3.16
N ARG A 284 7.77 -0.54 -3.04
CA ARG A 284 7.91 0.90 -2.74
C ARG A 284 8.60 1.13 -1.40
N THR A 285 8.31 0.33 -0.39
CA THR A 285 9.01 0.42 0.91
C THR A 285 10.48 0.06 0.77
N LEU A 286 10.79 -1.10 0.19
CA LEU A 286 12.17 -1.57 0.05
C LEU A 286 13.04 -0.59 -0.72
N GLU A 287 12.54 -0.11 -1.86
CA GLU A 287 13.27 0.87 -2.67
C GLU A 287 13.40 2.23 -1.96
N SER A 288 12.42 2.63 -1.14
CA SER A 288 12.51 3.84 -0.32
C SER A 288 13.58 3.76 0.76
N LEU A 289 13.85 2.58 1.32
CA LEU A 289 14.95 2.39 2.29
C LEU A 289 16.30 2.81 1.70
N TYR A 290 16.53 2.54 0.42
CA TYR A 290 17.75 2.99 -0.25
C TYR A 290 17.90 4.52 -0.18
N TYR A 291 16.85 5.26 -0.49
CA TYR A 291 16.90 6.74 -0.49
C TYR A 291 17.00 7.34 0.90
N ILE A 292 16.36 6.72 1.90
CA ILE A 292 16.57 7.10 3.31
C ILE A 292 18.03 6.88 3.71
N GLY A 293 18.62 5.76 3.30
CA GLY A 293 20.03 5.48 3.55
C GLY A 293 20.99 6.45 2.83
N VAL A 294 20.62 6.95 1.64
CA VAL A 294 21.35 8.01 0.92
C VAL A 294 21.29 9.34 1.69
N LYS A 295 20.11 9.70 2.23
CA LYS A 295 19.99 10.91 3.08
C LYS A 295 20.88 10.82 4.32
N LEU A 296 20.95 9.66 4.95
CA LEU A 296 21.80 9.42 6.10
C LEU A 296 23.30 9.38 5.76
N GLU A 297 23.69 9.10 4.51
CA GLU A 297 25.07 9.27 4.06
C GLU A 297 25.47 10.75 4.01
N GLN A 298 24.53 11.64 3.65
CA GLN A 298 24.74 13.08 3.61
C GLN A 298 24.62 13.73 4.99
N ASN A 299 23.64 13.33 5.78
CA ASN A 299 23.36 13.82 7.13
C ASN A 299 23.12 12.66 8.10
N PRO A 300 24.19 12.12 8.76
CA PRO A 300 24.05 11.03 9.73
C PRO A 300 23.26 11.38 10.99
N ASP A 301 22.98 12.67 11.21
CA ASP A 301 22.23 13.21 12.35
C ASP A 301 20.82 13.66 11.96
N ALA A 302 20.34 13.30 10.77
CA ALA A 302 18.99 13.63 10.31
C ALA A 302 17.93 13.16 11.31
N SER A 303 16.89 13.96 11.50
CA SER A 303 15.73 13.60 12.31
C SER A 303 14.80 12.66 11.57
N GLU A 304 13.97 11.91 12.29
CA GLU A 304 13.01 10.99 11.71
C GLU A 304 12.02 11.67 10.74
N ASP A 305 11.69 12.94 11.00
CA ASP A 305 10.85 13.76 10.11
C ASP A 305 11.45 13.97 8.71
N GLU A 306 12.77 13.81 8.56
CA GLU A 306 13.49 13.91 7.29
C GLU A 306 13.43 12.60 6.48
N PHE A 307 12.92 11.51 7.05
CA PHE A 307 12.82 10.21 6.38
C PHE A 307 11.59 10.12 5.46
N HIS A 308 11.38 11.17 4.70
CA HIS A 308 10.40 11.25 3.62
C HIS A 308 11.09 11.09 2.27
N VAL A 309 10.64 10.13 1.46
CA VAL A 309 11.12 9.95 0.09
C VAL A 309 10.16 10.65 -0.88
N ASN A 310 10.64 11.71 -1.52
CA ASN A 310 9.86 12.49 -2.47
C ASN A 310 9.57 11.71 -3.75
N GLN A 311 8.47 12.07 -4.43
CA GLN A 311 7.99 11.37 -5.63
C GLN A 311 9.07 11.22 -6.71
N TRP A 312 9.82 12.28 -6.99
CA TRP A 312 10.79 12.36 -8.09
C TRP A 312 12.24 12.20 -7.63
N GLU A 313 12.48 12.01 -6.35
CA GLU A 313 13.81 11.87 -5.76
C GLU A 313 14.71 10.85 -6.51
N PRO A 314 14.19 9.69 -6.98
CA PRO A 314 14.99 8.74 -7.75
C PRO A 314 15.53 9.25 -9.09
N TYR A 315 14.95 10.31 -9.61
CA TYR A 315 15.25 10.85 -10.96
C TYR A 315 15.90 12.23 -10.90
N GLU A 316 16.14 12.75 -9.70
CA GLU A 316 16.82 14.04 -9.52
C GLU A 316 18.32 13.88 -9.75
N GLN A 317 18.86 14.67 -10.68
CA GLN A 317 20.29 14.82 -10.82
C GLN A 317 20.77 15.82 -9.76
N SER A 318 21.85 15.53 -9.07
CA SER A 318 22.48 16.48 -8.16
C SER A 318 22.79 17.80 -8.88
N HIS A 319 22.19 18.90 -8.43
CA HIS A 319 22.28 20.21 -9.10
C HIS A 319 23.61 20.95 -8.91
N ASP A 320 24.51 20.46 -8.06
CA ASP A 320 25.79 21.09 -7.80
C ASP A 320 26.90 20.05 -7.78
N GLY A 321 27.54 19.75 -8.89
CA GLY A 321 28.86 19.13 -9.00
C GLY A 321 29.38 18.16 -7.92
N ASP A 322 28.78 18.13 -6.78
CA ASP A 322 28.89 17.16 -5.71
C ASP A 322 27.99 15.96 -6.05
N LEU A 323 28.62 15.00 -6.72
CA LEU A 323 28.10 13.66 -6.87
C LEU A 323 27.58 13.20 -5.50
N VAL A 324 26.24 13.14 -5.30
CA VAL A 324 25.70 12.12 -4.41
C VAL A 324 26.17 10.81 -5.03
N LYS A 325 27.33 10.33 -4.58
CA LYS A 325 27.89 9.07 -5.08
C LYS A 325 26.79 8.05 -4.94
N ASP A 326 26.41 7.41 -6.05
CA ASP A 326 25.57 6.22 -6.02
C ASP A 326 26.21 5.26 -5.01
N ILE A 327 25.69 5.25 -3.79
CA ILE A 327 26.17 4.33 -2.76
C ILE A 327 25.56 2.96 -3.05
N THR A 328 26.20 1.91 -2.55
CA THR A 328 25.60 0.57 -2.68
C THR A 328 24.37 0.43 -1.77
N ALA A 329 23.48 -0.50 -2.10
CA ALA A 329 22.31 -0.78 -1.26
C ALA A 329 22.74 -1.23 0.15
N GLU A 330 23.84 -1.99 0.26
CA GLU A 330 24.41 -2.40 1.54
C GLU A 330 24.84 -1.19 2.38
N ARG A 331 25.50 -0.21 1.75
CA ARG A 331 25.93 1.02 2.45
C ARG A 331 24.72 1.82 2.92
N ALA A 332 23.69 1.95 2.08
CA ALA A 332 22.45 2.64 2.43
C ALA A 332 21.76 1.99 3.63
N LEU A 333 21.58 0.67 3.63
CA LEU A 333 20.95 -0.04 4.75
C LEU A 333 21.83 0.01 6.02
N GLN A 334 23.15 -0.05 5.88
CA GLN A 334 24.05 0.09 7.01
C GLN A 334 23.94 1.48 7.67
N ASN A 335 23.77 2.54 6.89
CA ASN A 335 23.56 3.90 7.41
C ASN A 335 22.27 3.97 8.26
N ILE A 336 21.19 3.33 7.81
CA ILE A 336 19.93 3.27 8.58
C ILE A 336 20.16 2.50 9.89
N ILE A 337 20.85 1.35 9.87
CA ILE A 337 21.14 0.57 11.06
C ILE A 337 21.99 1.38 12.05
N ASN A 338 23.01 2.08 11.57
CA ASN A 338 23.87 2.91 12.40
C ASN A 338 23.08 4.05 13.07
N TRP A 339 22.14 4.66 12.32
CA TRP A 339 21.26 5.69 12.85
C TRP A 339 20.33 5.13 13.94
N LEU A 340 19.70 3.97 13.71
CA LEU A 340 18.86 3.29 14.69
C LEU A 340 19.63 2.95 15.97
N ASP A 341 20.86 2.44 15.82
CA ASP A 341 21.73 2.08 16.96
C ASP A 341 22.16 3.33 17.75
N LYS A 342 22.48 4.43 17.08
CA LYS A 342 22.84 5.70 17.69
C LYS A 342 21.66 6.34 18.45
N SER A 343 20.46 6.22 17.91
CA SER A 343 19.22 6.76 18.50
C SER A 343 18.61 5.83 19.55
N ASP A 344 19.17 4.64 19.79
CA ASP A 344 18.64 3.59 20.67
C ASP A 344 17.19 3.20 20.35
N VAL A 345 16.83 3.17 19.06
CA VAL A 345 15.53 2.73 18.56
C VAL A 345 15.66 1.49 17.69
N LYS A 346 14.62 0.66 17.66
CA LYS A 346 14.63 -0.63 16.94
C LYS A 346 13.73 -0.65 15.71
N VAL A 347 13.05 0.46 15.45
CA VAL A 347 12.06 0.59 14.39
C VAL A 347 12.33 1.89 13.66
N LEU A 348 12.41 1.82 12.35
CA LEU A 348 12.46 2.98 11.45
C LEU A 348 11.03 3.37 11.10
N HIS A 349 10.67 4.60 11.37
CA HIS A 349 9.48 5.24 10.82
C HIS A 349 9.88 6.20 9.69
N GLY A 350 9.11 6.23 8.64
CA GLY A 350 9.34 7.12 7.51
C GLY A 350 8.11 7.22 6.64
N SER A 351 8.25 7.90 5.52
CA SER A 351 7.15 8.04 4.56
C SER A 351 7.67 8.08 3.12
N THR A 352 6.81 7.74 2.17
CA THR A 352 7.18 7.69 0.77
C THR A 352 6.07 8.17 -0.15
N GLN A 353 6.47 8.95 -1.14
CA GLN A 353 5.69 9.27 -2.34
C GLN A 353 6.34 8.67 -3.58
N ILE A 354 7.35 7.81 -3.43
CA ILE A 354 8.16 7.32 -4.54
C ILE A 354 7.30 6.84 -5.72
N ILE A 355 7.56 7.37 -6.91
CA ILE A 355 7.05 6.84 -8.16
C ILE A 355 8.13 5.97 -8.81
N ILE A 356 7.76 4.76 -9.19
CA ILE A 356 8.65 3.85 -9.92
C ILE A 356 8.09 3.70 -11.33
N ALA A 357 8.86 4.11 -12.32
CA ALA A 357 8.46 4.15 -13.72
C ALA A 357 9.65 3.76 -14.63
N PRO A 358 9.44 3.46 -15.89
CA PRO A 358 10.52 3.12 -16.83
C PRO A 358 11.69 4.08 -16.78
N GLY A 359 12.90 3.52 -16.66
CA GLY A 359 14.15 4.26 -16.38
C GLY A 359 14.61 4.12 -14.93
N TYR A 360 13.76 3.66 -14.00
CA TYR A 360 14.15 3.34 -12.62
C TYR A 360 15.06 2.11 -12.58
N LYS A 361 16.12 2.18 -11.77
CA LYS A 361 17.04 1.06 -11.52
C LYS A 361 16.82 0.52 -10.11
N TYR A 362 16.24 -0.67 -10.02
CA TYR A 362 15.97 -1.32 -8.75
C TYR A 362 17.24 -1.58 -7.94
N LYS A 363 17.23 -1.21 -6.68
CA LYS A 363 18.38 -1.30 -5.77
C LYS A 363 18.31 -2.59 -4.93
N ILE A 364 17.14 -2.93 -4.40
CA ILE A 364 16.94 -4.00 -3.43
C ILE A 364 16.08 -5.13 -4.01
N VAL A 365 15.01 -4.80 -4.75
CA VAL A 365 14.08 -5.81 -5.24
C VAL A 365 14.65 -6.52 -6.49
N LYS A 366 14.71 -7.86 -6.44
CA LYS A 366 15.22 -8.70 -7.55
C LYS A 366 14.17 -9.63 -8.14
N MET A 367 13.11 -9.94 -7.38
CA MET A 367 11.94 -10.68 -7.85
C MET A 367 10.68 -10.02 -7.33
N LEU A 368 9.61 -10.06 -8.08
CA LEU A 368 8.34 -9.44 -7.71
C LEU A 368 7.19 -10.43 -7.91
N ILE A 369 6.43 -10.66 -6.84
CA ILE A 369 5.14 -11.35 -6.88
C ILE A 369 4.06 -10.29 -6.83
N THR A 370 3.20 -10.22 -7.86
CA THR A 370 2.17 -9.18 -7.92
C THR A 370 0.95 -9.63 -8.71
N ASN A 371 -0.16 -8.88 -8.58
CA ASN A 371 -1.35 -9.06 -9.42
C ASN A 371 -1.19 -8.34 -10.77
N PHE A 372 -2.13 -8.56 -11.68
CA PHE A 372 -2.29 -7.73 -12.88
C PHE A 372 -3.00 -6.42 -12.49
N HIS A 373 -2.45 -5.30 -12.95
CA HIS A 373 -2.89 -3.95 -12.58
C HIS A 373 -3.78 -3.32 -13.65
N GLN A 374 -4.53 -2.28 -13.27
CA GLN A 374 -5.36 -1.51 -14.19
C GLN A 374 -4.54 -0.86 -15.30
N PRO A 375 -5.12 -0.68 -16.50
CA PRO A 375 -4.56 0.18 -17.52
C PRO A 375 -4.38 1.61 -16.98
N GLN A 376 -3.42 2.34 -17.52
CA GLN A 376 -3.14 3.73 -17.18
C GLN A 376 -2.91 3.97 -15.67
N SER A 377 -2.23 3.02 -14.99
CA SER A 377 -1.94 3.10 -13.56
C SER A 377 -0.45 3.22 -13.27
N THR A 378 -0.11 3.89 -12.18
CA THR A 378 1.28 3.97 -11.68
C THR A 378 1.84 2.59 -11.33
N LEU A 379 0.98 1.64 -10.97
CA LEU A 379 1.38 0.27 -10.68
C LEU A 379 1.82 -0.48 -11.95
N LEU A 380 1.20 -0.20 -13.09
CA LEU A 380 1.64 -0.75 -14.38
C LEU A 380 2.98 -0.15 -14.82
N LEU A 381 3.22 1.14 -14.53
CA LEU A 381 4.53 1.77 -14.73
C LEU A 381 5.63 1.07 -13.93
N LEU A 382 5.35 0.75 -12.65
CA LEU A 382 6.28 0.02 -11.77
C LEU A 382 6.59 -1.37 -12.35
N VAL A 383 5.58 -2.12 -12.77
CA VAL A 383 5.78 -3.43 -13.41
C VAL A 383 6.59 -3.27 -14.70
N SER A 384 6.27 -2.30 -15.55
CA SER A 384 7.01 -2.03 -16.78
C SER A 384 8.48 -1.72 -16.51
N ALA A 385 8.77 -0.90 -15.49
CA ALA A 385 10.14 -0.62 -15.06
C ALA A 385 10.85 -1.89 -14.60
N PHE A 386 10.14 -2.78 -13.89
CA PHE A 386 10.71 -4.01 -13.35
C PHE A 386 11.09 -5.03 -14.42
N VAL A 387 10.28 -5.16 -15.47
CA VAL A 387 10.50 -6.10 -16.57
C VAL A 387 11.13 -5.44 -17.82
N ASN A 388 11.83 -4.33 -17.65
CA ASN A 388 12.55 -3.62 -18.73
C ASN A 388 11.69 -3.30 -19.97
N GLY A 389 10.38 -3.06 -19.77
CA GLY A 389 9.43 -2.72 -20.83
C GLY A 389 8.59 -3.88 -21.36
N ASP A 390 8.85 -5.11 -20.96
CA ASP A 390 8.15 -6.33 -21.47
C ASP A 390 6.73 -6.52 -20.90
N TRP A 391 6.21 -5.52 -20.16
CA TRP A 391 4.89 -5.60 -19.56
C TRP A 391 3.79 -5.96 -20.57
N LYS A 392 3.90 -5.47 -21.81
CA LYS A 392 2.86 -5.66 -22.82
C LYS A 392 2.74 -7.11 -23.23
N CYS A 393 3.86 -7.80 -23.49
CA CYS A 393 3.81 -9.23 -23.86
C CYS A 393 3.29 -10.08 -22.68
N ILE A 394 3.60 -9.72 -21.42
CA ILE A 394 3.10 -10.38 -20.21
C ILE A 394 1.57 -10.23 -20.12
N TYR A 395 1.05 -9.00 -20.32
CA TYR A 395 -0.38 -8.73 -20.21
C TYR A 395 -1.17 -9.29 -21.39
N ASP A 396 -0.61 -9.27 -22.61
CA ASP A 396 -1.21 -9.91 -23.80
C ASP A 396 -1.30 -11.43 -23.62
N TYR A 397 -0.24 -12.06 -23.07
CA TYR A 397 -0.28 -13.46 -22.69
C TYR A 397 -1.41 -13.74 -21.68
N ALA A 398 -1.47 -12.97 -20.59
CA ALA A 398 -2.48 -13.16 -19.56
C ALA A 398 -3.91 -13.01 -20.10
N LEU A 399 -4.17 -12.04 -20.99
CA LEU A 399 -5.47 -11.83 -21.61
C LEU A 399 -5.87 -12.98 -22.55
N THR A 400 -4.91 -13.58 -23.26
CA THR A 400 -5.16 -14.67 -24.21
C THR A 400 -5.23 -16.06 -23.56
N HIS A 401 -4.70 -16.22 -22.33
CA HIS A 401 -4.67 -17.47 -21.56
C HIS A 401 -5.62 -17.48 -20.36
N ASP A 402 -6.70 -16.71 -20.42
CA ASP A 402 -7.79 -16.73 -19.45
C ASP A 402 -7.41 -16.37 -18.01
N PHE A 403 -6.36 -15.56 -17.81
CA PHE A 403 -6.07 -15.00 -16.50
C PHE A 403 -7.13 -14.00 -16.07
N ARG A 404 -7.37 -13.95 -14.76
CA ARG A 404 -8.23 -12.97 -14.11
C ARG A 404 -7.38 -11.83 -13.58
N PHE A 405 -7.94 -10.64 -13.54
CA PHE A 405 -7.22 -9.40 -13.26
C PHE A 405 -7.64 -8.77 -11.94
N LEU A 406 -6.79 -7.88 -11.44
CA LEU A 406 -6.95 -7.02 -10.27
C LEU A 406 -6.92 -7.80 -8.95
N SER A 407 -7.51 -7.23 -7.87
CA SER A 407 -7.33 -7.66 -6.47
C SER A 407 -7.57 -9.13 -6.20
N TYR A 408 -8.65 -9.68 -6.74
CA TYR A 408 -9.02 -11.09 -6.59
C TYR A 408 -8.68 -11.95 -7.81
N GLY A 409 -7.95 -11.37 -8.74
CA GLY A 409 -7.50 -12.02 -9.96
C GLY A 409 -6.45 -13.10 -9.73
N ASP A 410 -5.61 -13.28 -10.71
CA ASP A 410 -4.51 -14.22 -10.67
C ASP A 410 -3.19 -13.49 -10.42
N SER A 411 -2.12 -14.22 -10.14
CA SER A 411 -0.83 -13.66 -9.74
C SER A 411 0.20 -13.79 -10.84
N SER A 412 1.26 -12.99 -10.75
CA SER A 412 2.47 -13.13 -11.56
C SER A 412 3.71 -13.16 -10.67
N LEU A 413 4.70 -13.99 -11.04
CA LEU A 413 6.07 -13.97 -10.55
C LEU A 413 6.94 -13.41 -11.66
N LEU A 414 7.55 -12.26 -11.38
CA LEU A 414 8.39 -11.55 -12.34
C LEU A 414 9.86 -11.65 -11.94
N ILE A 415 10.70 -12.15 -12.87
CA ILE A 415 12.15 -12.34 -12.74
C ILE A 415 12.78 -11.69 -13.98
N PRO A 416 13.23 -10.43 -13.92
CA PRO A 416 13.71 -9.67 -15.06
C PRO A 416 15.01 -10.19 -15.67
#